data_af202ad1b3d23a1c5e532a1428e0dc47
#
_entry.id   af202ad1b3d23a1c5e532a1428e0dc47
#
_cell.length_a   1.000
_cell.length_b   1.000
_cell.length_c   1.000
_cell.angle_alpha   90.00
_cell.angle_beta   90.00
_cell.angle_gamma   90.00
#
_symmetry.space_group_name_H-M   'P 1'
#
loop_
_entity.id
_entity.type
_entity.pdbx_description
1 polymer ?
#
loop_
_entity_poly.entity_id
_entity_poly.type
_entity_poly.pdbx_seq_one_letter_code
_entity_poly.pdbx_strand_id
1 'polypeptide(L)'
;AASDVYKRQMMGLLIWGWLEFAYLAGAITGPLASRKLCPPGLKGWARFKGALMTGLWHELAVVATLALLWLGLWEAPNALAAQSFTVLAVARWSAKLNVYLGVPNIHGEFFPEHMRYLVSWTRKRPMNNLFPFSITIGTGLTILLVGQALTAPMPSQALGSALLGALMALAVLEHWFLVINMDDGWLWRWALPQRPSTTTAEEAPTAWVQATPKPSAPAPSLVPPSRS
;
A
#
# COMPACT_ATOMS: atom_id res chain seq x y z
N ALA A 1 35.79 -5.00 -5.12
CA ALA A 1 36.01 -4.40 -3.79
C ALA A 1 34.66 -4.08 -3.13
N ALA A 2 34.65 -3.74 -1.83
CA ALA A 2 33.39 -3.41 -1.10
C ALA A 2 32.61 -2.26 -1.77
N SER A 3 33.33 -1.26 -2.33
CA SER A 3 32.68 -0.16 -3.08
C SER A 3 31.80 -0.61 -4.25
N ASP A 4 32.14 -1.71 -4.93
CA ASP A 4 31.36 -2.24 -6.05
C ASP A 4 30.07 -2.92 -5.57
N VAL A 5 30.10 -3.52 -4.39
CA VAL A 5 28.93 -4.12 -3.75
C VAL A 5 27.88 -3.05 -3.48
N TYR A 6 28.27 -1.94 -2.83
CA TYR A 6 27.38 -0.82 -2.56
C TYR A 6 26.83 -0.19 -3.84
N LYS A 7 27.70 0.06 -4.84
CA LYS A 7 27.28 0.66 -6.13
C LYS A 7 26.21 -0.19 -6.81
N ARG A 8 26.40 -1.52 -6.84
CA ARG A 8 25.44 -2.44 -7.47
C ARG A 8 24.12 -2.49 -6.70
N GLN A 9 24.16 -2.48 -5.38
CA GLN A 9 22.92 -2.39 -4.60
C GLN A 9 22.19 -1.08 -4.85
N MET A 10 22.90 0.05 -4.78
CA MET A 10 22.32 1.37 -5.07
C MET A 10 21.70 1.43 -6.46
N MET A 11 22.33 0.82 -7.47
CA MET A 11 21.74 0.73 -8.80
C MET A 11 20.39 -0.02 -8.77
N GLY A 12 20.32 -1.18 -8.11
CA GLY A 12 19.06 -1.93 -7.97
C GLY A 12 17.98 -1.12 -7.26
N LEU A 13 18.34 -0.42 -6.17
CA LEU A 13 17.43 0.43 -5.41
C LEU A 13 16.95 1.66 -6.22
N LEU A 14 17.84 2.30 -6.99
CA LEU A 14 17.50 3.47 -7.81
C LEU A 14 16.55 3.08 -8.96
N ILE A 15 16.81 1.96 -9.63
CA ILE A 15 15.92 1.45 -10.68
C ILE A 15 14.54 1.11 -10.09
N TRP A 16 14.52 0.47 -8.92
CA TRP A 16 13.28 0.19 -8.19
C TRP A 16 12.55 1.48 -7.83
N GLY A 17 13.23 2.42 -7.16
CA GLY A 17 12.65 3.70 -6.74
C GLY A 17 12.09 4.50 -7.92
N TRP A 18 12.76 4.47 -9.09
CA TRP A 18 12.26 5.08 -10.30
C TRP A 18 10.92 4.49 -10.76
N LEU A 19 10.79 3.15 -10.78
CA LEU A 19 9.55 2.48 -11.16
C LEU A 19 8.41 2.79 -10.18
N GLU A 20 8.70 2.77 -8.88
CA GLU A 20 7.70 3.11 -7.85
C GLU A 20 7.28 4.57 -7.93
N PHE A 21 8.22 5.49 -8.12
CA PHE A 21 7.92 6.90 -8.31
C PHE A 21 7.06 7.13 -9.57
N ALA A 22 7.41 6.50 -10.70
CA ALA A 22 6.63 6.57 -11.93
C ALA A 22 5.20 6.02 -11.76
N TYR A 23 5.03 4.98 -10.93
CA TYR A 23 3.72 4.46 -10.55
C TYR A 23 2.92 5.46 -9.72
N LEU A 24 3.51 6.00 -8.65
CA LEU A 24 2.86 6.96 -7.75
C LEU A 24 2.54 8.30 -8.44
N ALA A 25 3.40 8.73 -9.37
CA ALA A 25 3.14 9.89 -10.22
C ALA A 25 2.03 9.66 -11.27
N GLY A 26 1.54 8.41 -11.40
CA GLY A 26 0.50 8.06 -12.36
C GLY A 26 0.99 7.88 -13.81
N ALA A 27 2.32 7.93 -14.04
CA ALA A 27 2.91 7.79 -15.37
C ALA A 27 2.81 6.35 -15.90
N ILE A 28 3.10 5.36 -15.05
CA ILE A 28 3.05 3.93 -15.40
C ILE A 28 2.09 3.24 -14.43
N THR A 29 0.81 3.16 -14.78
CA THR A 29 -0.20 2.49 -13.96
C THR A 29 -0.83 1.32 -14.74
N GLY A 30 -2.13 1.31 -14.94
CA GLY A 30 -2.85 0.38 -15.81
C GLY A 30 -3.52 1.10 -16.99
N PRO A 31 -4.19 0.33 -17.87
CA PRO A 31 -5.01 0.91 -18.92
C PRO A 31 -5.99 1.96 -18.36
N LEU A 32 -6.21 3.05 -19.09
CA LEU A 32 -7.12 4.13 -18.66
C LEU A 32 -8.52 3.61 -18.32
N ALA A 33 -9.00 2.61 -19.07
CA ALA A 33 -10.29 1.96 -18.81
C ALA A 33 -10.38 1.25 -17.45
N SER A 34 -9.26 0.89 -16.84
CA SER A 34 -9.19 0.21 -15.53
C SER A 34 -9.12 1.16 -14.33
N ARG A 35 -8.90 2.46 -14.58
CA ARG A 35 -8.85 3.50 -13.52
C ARG A 35 -10.26 3.85 -13.03
N LYS A 36 -10.96 2.85 -12.50
CA LYS A 36 -12.36 2.97 -12.05
C LYS A 36 -12.51 2.36 -10.66
N LEU A 37 -13.52 2.79 -9.95
CA LEU A 37 -13.92 2.17 -8.70
C LEU A 37 -14.32 0.71 -8.94
N CYS A 38 -14.07 -0.15 -7.95
CA CYS A 38 -14.50 -1.53 -8.00
C CYS A 38 -16.04 -1.59 -8.07
N PRO A 39 -16.63 -2.24 -9.09
CA PRO A 39 -18.07 -2.38 -9.18
C PRO A 39 -18.64 -3.09 -7.94
N PRO A 40 -19.80 -2.64 -7.41
CA PRO A 40 -20.45 -3.28 -6.28
C PRO A 40 -20.82 -4.74 -6.65
N GLY A 41 -20.61 -5.66 -5.71
CA GLY A 41 -20.94 -7.07 -5.92
C GLY A 41 -19.88 -7.89 -6.68
N LEU A 42 -18.83 -7.30 -7.22
CA LEU A 42 -17.78 -8.04 -7.92
C LEU A 42 -16.96 -8.91 -6.95
N LYS A 43 -16.86 -10.22 -7.23
CA LYS A 43 -16.21 -11.23 -6.36
C LYS A 43 -15.28 -12.15 -7.15
N GLY A 44 -14.49 -12.92 -6.42
CA GLY A 44 -13.64 -13.99 -6.96
C GLY A 44 -12.64 -13.50 -8.02
N TRP A 45 -12.48 -14.31 -9.05
CA TRP A 45 -11.52 -14.11 -10.13
C TRP A 45 -11.73 -12.80 -10.92
N ALA A 46 -12.99 -12.43 -11.16
CA ALA A 46 -13.31 -11.19 -11.88
C ALA A 46 -12.81 -9.95 -11.13
N ARG A 47 -12.97 -9.93 -9.78
CA ARG A 47 -12.42 -8.86 -8.93
C ARG A 47 -10.89 -8.86 -8.93
N PHE A 48 -10.26 -10.03 -8.84
CA PHE A 48 -8.80 -10.13 -8.88
C PHE A 48 -8.24 -9.60 -10.21
N LYS A 49 -8.78 -10.05 -11.33
CA LYS A 49 -8.40 -9.56 -12.66
C LYS A 49 -8.58 -8.04 -12.79
N GLY A 50 -9.69 -7.51 -12.28
CA GLY A 50 -9.94 -6.06 -12.27
C GLY A 50 -8.90 -5.29 -11.44
N ALA A 51 -8.59 -5.76 -10.24
CA ALA A 51 -7.56 -5.17 -9.39
C ALA A 51 -6.17 -5.22 -10.05
N LEU A 52 -5.80 -6.34 -10.68
CA LEU A 52 -4.54 -6.48 -11.40
C LEU A 52 -4.45 -5.51 -12.58
N MET A 53 -5.56 -5.32 -13.32
CA MET A 53 -5.62 -4.39 -14.45
C MET A 53 -5.34 -2.94 -14.04
N THR A 54 -5.64 -2.54 -12.80
CA THR A 54 -5.39 -1.17 -12.33
C THR A 54 -3.91 -0.77 -12.31
N GLY A 55 -3.00 -1.74 -12.22
CA GLY A 55 -1.56 -1.54 -12.21
C GLY A 55 -0.79 -2.31 -13.30
N LEU A 56 -1.48 -2.81 -14.33
CA LEU A 56 -0.92 -3.78 -15.29
C LEU A 56 0.38 -3.32 -15.94
N TRP A 57 0.45 -2.08 -16.42
CA TRP A 57 1.65 -1.57 -17.09
C TRP A 57 2.83 -1.46 -16.13
N HIS A 58 2.56 -1.10 -14.87
CA HIS A 58 3.59 -1.08 -13.85
C HIS A 58 4.09 -2.50 -13.54
N GLU A 59 3.20 -3.48 -13.37
CA GLU A 59 3.61 -4.87 -13.13
C GLU A 59 4.43 -5.44 -14.31
N LEU A 60 4.02 -5.15 -15.53
CA LEU A 60 4.79 -5.54 -16.72
C LEU A 60 6.16 -4.86 -16.78
N ALA A 61 6.25 -3.57 -16.42
CA ALA A 61 7.51 -2.85 -16.32
C ALA A 61 8.44 -3.46 -15.26
N VAL A 62 7.91 -3.83 -14.08
CA VAL A 62 8.68 -4.53 -13.04
C VAL A 62 9.20 -5.87 -13.55
N VAL A 63 8.34 -6.69 -14.17
CA VAL A 63 8.76 -8.00 -14.72
C VAL A 63 9.79 -7.84 -15.83
N ALA A 64 9.58 -6.89 -16.76
CA ALA A 64 10.53 -6.63 -17.83
C ALA A 64 11.88 -6.16 -17.30
N THR A 65 11.88 -5.24 -16.35
CA THR A 65 13.11 -4.75 -15.70
C THR A 65 13.84 -5.87 -14.96
N LEU A 66 13.11 -6.72 -14.24
CA LEU A 66 13.67 -7.88 -13.54
C LEU A 66 14.35 -8.83 -14.54
N ALA A 67 13.66 -9.14 -15.65
CA ALA A 67 14.21 -9.99 -16.71
C ALA A 67 15.47 -9.36 -17.34
N LEU A 68 15.44 -8.07 -17.65
CA LEU A 68 16.59 -7.36 -18.23
C LEU A 68 17.79 -7.33 -17.28
N LEU A 69 17.56 -7.13 -15.97
CA LEU A 69 18.63 -7.16 -14.98
C LEU A 69 19.27 -8.55 -14.88
N TRP A 70 18.48 -9.62 -14.84
CA TRP A 70 19.02 -10.98 -14.80
C TRP A 70 19.73 -11.38 -16.09
N LEU A 71 19.18 -11.02 -17.26
CA LEU A 71 19.82 -11.28 -18.55
C LEU A 71 21.13 -10.48 -18.70
N GLY A 72 21.11 -9.20 -18.34
CA GLY A 72 22.29 -8.35 -18.45
C GLY A 72 23.40 -8.67 -17.46
N LEU A 73 23.06 -9.31 -16.33
CA LEU A 73 24.00 -9.68 -15.27
C LEU A 73 24.28 -11.19 -15.20
N TRP A 74 23.84 -11.94 -16.22
CA TRP A 74 23.95 -13.41 -16.23
C TRP A 74 25.39 -13.93 -16.02
N GLU A 75 26.34 -13.30 -16.67
CA GLU A 75 27.77 -13.66 -16.55
C GLU A 75 28.54 -12.74 -15.56
N ALA A 76 27.85 -11.83 -14.90
CA ALA A 76 28.50 -10.91 -13.99
C ALA A 76 28.93 -11.64 -12.70
N PRO A 77 30.14 -11.37 -12.20
CA PRO A 77 30.65 -11.99 -10.95
C PRO A 77 29.86 -11.55 -9.73
N ASN A 78 29.01 -10.55 -9.86
CA ASN A 78 28.18 -10.03 -8.78
C ASN A 78 26.84 -9.53 -9.35
N ALA A 79 25.77 -10.25 -9.05
CA ALA A 79 24.40 -9.95 -9.47
C ALA A 79 23.58 -9.19 -8.39
N LEU A 80 24.23 -8.50 -7.45
CA LEU A 80 23.54 -7.89 -6.30
C LEU A 80 22.45 -6.89 -6.70
N ALA A 81 22.59 -6.17 -7.82
CA ALA A 81 21.55 -5.29 -8.32
C ALA A 81 20.27 -6.06 -8.68
N ALA A 82 20.41 -7.18 -9.43
CA ALA A 82 19.28 -8.03 -9.79
C ALA A 82 18.68 -8.72 -8.55
N GLN A 83 19.52 -9.18 -7.62
CA GLN A 83 19.07 -9.80 -6.37
C GLN A 83 18.29 -8.81 -5.49
N SER A 84 18.79 -7.57 -5.31
CA SER A 84 18.10 -6.54 -4.55
C SER A 84 16.76 -6.18 -5.18
N PHE A 85 16.73 -6.01 -6.50
CA PHE A 85 15.50 -5.77 -7.24
C PHE A 85 14.51 -6.93 -7.11
N THR A 86 15.00 -8.18 -7.13
CA THR A 86 14.16 -9.38 -6.92
C THR A 86 13.52 -9.38 -5.56
N VAL A 87 14.29 -9.10 -4.49
CA VAL A 87 13.76 -9.02 -3.11
C VAL A 87 12.63 -7.99 -3.04
N LEU A 88 12.85 -6.80 -3.59
CA LEU A 88 11.86 -5.72 -3.58
C LEU A 88 10.60 -6.08 -4.39
N ALA A 89 10.77 -6.64 -5.59
CA ALA A 89 9.65 -7.05 -6.44
C ALA A 89 8.78 -8.13 -5.78
N VAL A 90 9.40 -9.18 -5.24
CA VAL A 90 8.69 -10.28 -4.58
C VAL A 90 8.00 -9.79 -3.29
N ALA A 91 8.68 -8.99 -2.47
CA ALA A 91 8.11 -8.40 -1.27
C ALA A 91 6.89 -7.54 -1.60
N ARG A 92 7.00 -6.69 -2.63
CA ARG A 92 5.88 -5.85 -3.07
C ARG A 92 4.70 -6.67 -3.59
N TRP A 93 4.93 -7.69 -4.39
CA TRP A 93 3.84 -8.57 -4.85
C TRP A 93 3.17 -9.28 -3.68
N SER A 94 3.94 -9.76 -2.71
CA SER A 94 3.42 -10.34 -1.47
C SER A 94 2.59 -9.33 -0.70
N ALA A 95 3.07 -8.09 -0.50
CA ALA A 95 2.34 -7.03 0.18
C ALA A 95 1.03 -6.67 -0.56
N LYS A 96 1.08 -6.50 -1.88
CA LYS A 96 -0.12 -6.24 -2.71
C LYS A 96 -1.17 -7.35 -2.59
N LEU A 97 -0.74 -8.62 -2.60
CA LEU A 97 -1.65 -9.75 -2.42
C LEU A 97 -2.28 -9.75 -1.02
N ASN A 98 -1.50 -9.48 0.02
CA ASN A 98 -2.00 -9.35 1.38
C ASN A 98 -3.04 -8.23 1.49
N VAL A 99 -2.76 -7.04 0.95
CA VAL A 99 -3.70 -5.91 0.92
C VAL A 99 -4.96 -6.25 0.13
N TYR A 100 -4.83 -6.92 -1.02
CA TYR A 100 -5.97 -7.36 -1.83
C TYR A 100 -6.87 -8.37 -1.09
N LEU A 101 -6.27 -9.35 -0.40
CA LEU A 101 -6.99 -10.37 0.38
C LEU A 101 -7.64 -9.80 1.63
N GLY A 102 -7.06 -8.78 2.20
CA GLY A 102 -7.59 -7.99 3.31
C GLY A 102 -6.62 -7.89 4.48
N VAL A 103 -6.38 -6.65 4.90
CA VAL A 103 -5.59 -6.27 6.08
C VAL A 103 -6.33 -5.17 6.83
N PRO A 104 -6.05 -4.96 8.14
CA PRO A 104 -6.69 -3.89 8.91
C PRO A 104 -6.21 -2.50 8.48
N ASN A 105 -4.91 -2.35 8.21
CA ASN A 105 -4.28 -1.07 7.93
C ASN A 105 -4.23 -0.83 6.41
N ILE A 106 -5.20 -0.08 5.92
CA ILE A 106 -5.24 0.41 4.54
C ILE A 106 -5.20 1.93 4.62
N HIS A 107 -4.01 2.48 4.49
CA HIS A 107 -3.76 3.93 4.56
C HIS A 107 -4.17 4.63 3.27
N GLY A 108 -5.47 4.62 2.98
CA GLY A 108 -6.03 5.22 1.77
C GLY A 108 -5.82 6.73 1.66
N GLU A 109 -5.62 7.40 2.79
CA GLU A 109 -5.33 8.84 2.87
C GLU A 109 -3.98 9.24 2.27
N PHE A 110 -3.00 8.34 2.27
CA PHE A 110 -1.67 8.61 1.69
C PHE A 110 -1.63 8.40 0.17
N PHE A 111 -2.69 7.84 -0.44
CA PHE A 111 -2.74 7.75 -1.89
C PHE A 111 -3.03 9.11 -2.52
N PRO A 112 -2.28 9.49 -3.58
CA PRO A 112 -2.62 10.65 -4.40
C PRO A 112 -4.06 10.58 -4.89
N GLU A 113 -4.72 11.72 -5.07
CA GLU A 113 -6.15 11.75 -5.44
C GLU A 113 -6.46 10.94 -6.70
N HIS A 114 -5.59 11.01 -7.70
CA HIS A 114 -5.74 10.28 -8.95
C HIS A 114 -5.60 8.75 -8.80
N MET A 115 -5.14 8.26 -7.63
CA MET A 115 -5.00 6.82 -7.32
C MET A 115 -5.98 6.32 -6.25
N ARG A 116 -6.83 7.16 -5.69
CA ARG A 116 -7.78 6.77 -4.63
C ARG A 116 -8.74 5.66 -5.04
N TYR A 117 -8.99 5.48 -6.34
CA TYR A 117 -9.79 4.36 -6.84
C TYR A 117 -9.22 3.00 -6.46
N LEU A 118 -7.89 2.88 -6.24
CA LEU A 118 -7.24 1.64 -5.83
C LEU A 118 -7.75 1.13 -4.49
N VAL A 119 -8.08 2.02 -3.55
CA VAL A 119 -8.61 1.67 -2.23
C VAL A 119 -9.91 0.86 -2.35
N SER A 120 -10.75 1.13 -3.36
CA SER A 120 -11.99 0.38 -3.59
C SER A 120 -11.77 -1.09 -3.94
N TRP A 121 -10.59 -1.45 -4.45
CA TRP A 121 -10.21 -2.83 -4.79
C TRP A 121 -9.65 -3.60 -3.60
N THR A 122 -9.32 -2.94 -2.49
CA THR A 122 -8.81 -3.55 -1.27
C THR A 122 -9.94 -4.04 -0.36
N ARG A 123 -9.61 -4.80 0.69
CA ARG A 123 -10.57 -5.28 1.69
C ARG A 123 -10.03 -5.01 3.09
N LYS A 124 -10.86 -4.49 3.98
CA LYS A 124 -10.53 -4.43 5.41
C LYS A 124 -10.87 -5.76 6.07
N ARG A 125 -9.88 -6.41 6.68
CA ARG A 125 -10.01 -7.63 7.48
C ARG A 125 -8.98 -7.60 8.60
N PRO A 126 -9.24 -8.25 9.74
CA PRO A 126 -8.25 -8.30 10.83
C PRO A 126 -6.92 -8.96 10.38
N MET A 127 -7.00 -10.00 9.58
CA MET A 127 -5.87 -10.71 8.97
C MET A 127 -6.36 -11.60 7.83
N ASN A 128 -5.53 -11.87 6.85
CA ASN A 128 -5.80 -12.84 5.80
C ASN A 128 -4.90 -14.08 5.94
N ASN A 129 -5.28 -15.18 5.27
CA ASN A 129 -4.57 -16.46 5.41
C ASN A 129 -3.18 -16.48 4.74
N LEU A 130 -2.89 -15.56 3.83
CA LEU A 130 -1.58 -15.46 3.18
C LEU A 130 -0.54 -14.82 4.11
N PHE A 131 -0.97 -13.93 5.01
CA PHE A 131 -0.07 -13.15 5.86
C PHE A 131 0.90 -14.00 6.68
N PRO A 132 0.47 -15.06 7.41
CA PRO A 132 1.40 -15.92 8.17
C PRO A 132 2.46 -16.56 7.27
N PHE A 133 2.09 -16.99 6.05
CA PHE A 133 3.04 -17.57 5.10
C PHE A 133 4.06 -16.54 4.63
N SER A 134 3.60 -15.32 4.29
CA SER A 134 4.48 -14.23 3.87
C SER A 134 5.52 -13.89 4.94
N ILE A 135 5.09 -13.77 6.21
CA ILE A 135 5.99 -13.49 7.34
C ILE A 135 6.95 -14.64 7.58
N THR A 136 6.46 -15.89 7.60
CA THR A 136 7.31 -17.06 7.86
C THR A 136 8.39 -17.23 6.80
N ILE A 137 8.02 -17.13 5.53
CA ILE A 137 8.96 -17.23 4.41
C ILE A 137 9.95 -16.07 4.44
N GLY A 138 9.48 -14.85 4.60
CA GLY A 138 10.34 -13.65 4.67
C GLY A 138 11.33 -13.71 5.82
N THR A 139 10.88 -14.11 7.01
CA THR A 139 11.74 -14.27 8.19
C THR A 139 12.76 -15.39 7.97
N GLY A 140 12.35 -16.53 7.40
CA GLY A 140 13.25 -17.62 7.07
C GLY A 140 14.34 -17.19 6.08
N LEU A 141 13.98 -16.47 5.03
CA LEU A 141 14.94 -15.92 4.06
C LEU A 141 15.88 -14.89 4.71
N THR A 142 15.38 -14.06 5.63
CA THR A 142 16.21 -13.12 6.39
C THR A 142 17.26 -13.88 7.21
N ILE A 143 16.86 -14.92 7.94
CA ILE A 143 17.78 -15.74 8.74
C ILE A 143 18.83 -16.40 7.85
N LEU A 144 18.44 -16.95 6.71
CA LEU A 144 19.37 -17.56 5.75
C LEU A 144 20.39 -16.55 5.22
N LEU A 145 19.96 -15.36 4.82
CA LEU A 145 20.84 -14.31 4.31
C LEU A 145 21.81 -13.79 5.38
N VAL A 146 21.32 -13.61 6.61
CA VAL A 146 22.18 -13.25 7.76
C VAL A 146 23.18 -14.37 8.06
N GLY A 147 22.75 -15.63 8.06
CA GLY A 147 23.63 -16.79 8.22
C GLY A 147 24.72 -16.84 7.15
N GLN A 148 24.36 -16.59 5.87
CA GLN A 148 25.33 -16.49 4.79
C GLN A 148 26.32 -15.33 4.99
N ALA A 149 25.85 -14.17 5.48
CA ALA A 149 26.72 -13.05 5.78
C ALA A 149 27.77 -13.37 6.87
N LEU A 150 27.36 -14.12 7.90
CA LEU A 150 28.23 -14.49 9.02
C LEU A 150 29.26 -15.58 8.67
N THR A 151 28.95 -16.44 7.68
CA THR A 151 29.77 -17.58 7.29
C THR A 151 30.52 -17.38 5.96
N ALA A 152 30.33 -16.26 5.30
CA ALA A 152 30.93 -15.99 4.00
C ALA A 152 32.45 -15.91 4.06
N PRO A 153 33.16 -16.62 3.17
CA PRO A 153 34.63 -16.64 3.17
C PRO A 153 35.26 -15.35 2.70
N MET A 154 34.52 -14.52 1.95
CA MET A 154 35.00 -13.24 1.42
C MET A 154 34.22 -12.06 1.96
N PRO A 155 34.87 -10.94 2.34
CA PRO A 155 34.19 -9.76 2.87
C PRO A 155 33.14 -9.16 1.91
N SER A 156 33.37 -9.24 0.58
CA SER A 156 32.41 -8.77 -0.41
C SER A 156 31.13 -9.62 -0.46
N GLN A 157 31.23 -10.94 -0.27
CA GLN A 157 30.07 -11.85 -0.16
C GLN A 157 29.33 -11.61 1.14
N ALA A 158 30.05 -11.50 2.28
CA ALA A 158 29.48 -11.17 3.58
C ALA A 158 28.66 -9.89 3.50
N LEU A 159 29.24 -8.83 2.91
CA LEU A 159 28.57 -7.55 2.74
C LEU A 159 27.34 -7.65 1.84
N GLY A 160 27.42 -8.35 0.71
CA GLY A 160 26.28 -8.55 -0.20
C GLY A 160 25.11 -9.27 0.48
N SER A 161 25.41 -10.35 1.19
CA SER A 161 24.38 -11.12 1.94
C SER A 161 23.80 -10.31 3.10
N ALA A 162 24.62 -9.52 3.81
CA ALA A 162 24.16 -8.65 4.89
C ALA A 162 23.19 -7.57 4.36
N LEU A 163 23.52 -6.95 3.23
CA LEU A 163 22.70 -5.93 2.60
C LEU A 163 21.36 -6.51 2.09
N LEU A 164 21.37 -7.70 1.48
CA LEU A 164 20.13 -8.40 1.09
C LEU A 164 19.32 -8.84 2.31
N GLY A 165 19.97 -9.31 3.37
CA GLY A 165 19.32 -9.67 4.62
C GLY A 165 18.66 -8.48 5.30
N ALA A 166 19.31 -7.32 5.32
CA ALA A 166 18.72 -6.07 5.82
C ALA A 166 17.49 -5.65 4.99
N LEU A 167 17.59 -5.74 3.67
CA LEU A 167 16.49 -5.42 2.78
C LEU A 167 15.28 -6.35 2.98
N MET A 168 15.54 -7.65 3.15
CA MET A 168 14.49 -8.64 3.45
C MET A 168 13.88 -8.43 4.83
N ALA A 169 14.68 -8.07 5.84
CA ALA A 169 14.19 -7.73 7.19
C ALA A 169 13.26 -6.51 7.14
N LEU A 170 13.61 -5.47 6.36
CA LEU A 170 12.75 -4.31 6.15
C LEU A 170 11.45 -4.69 5.44
N ALA A 171 11.49 -5.60 4.46
CA ALA A 171 10.31 -6.11 3.80
C ALA A 171 9.39 -6.90 4.77
N VAL A 172 9.95 -7.69 5.67
CA VAL A 172 9.19 -8.36 6.74
C VAL A 172 8.56 -7.35 7.69
N LEU A 173 9.29 -6.30 8.07
CA LEU A 173 8.77 -5.22 8.90
C LEU A 173 7.61 -4.48 8.22
N GLU A 174 7.72 -4.20 6.91
CA GLU A 174 6.63 -3.62 6.12
C GLU A 174 5.37 -4.49 6.17
N HIS A 175 5.51 -5.81 6.04
CA HIS A 175 4.36 -6.71 6.17
C HIS A 175 3.72 -6.66 7.56
N TRP A 176 4.51 -6.55 8.63
CA TRP A 176 3.98 -6.37 9.98
C TRP A 176 3.16 -5.08 10.11
N PHE A 177 3.57 -3.99 9.47
CA PHE A 177 2.80 -2.74 9.48
C PHE A 177 1.44 -2.84 8.78
N LEU A 178 1.23 -3.83 7.93
CA LEU A 178 -0.09 -4.10 7.35
C LEU A 178 -1.12 -4.59 8.40
N VAL A 179 -0.65 -5.20 9.50
CA VAL A 179 -1.51 -5.88 10.49
C VAL A 179 -1.43 -5.25 11.87
N ILE A 180 -0.27 -4.76 12.29
CA ILE A 180 -0.10 -4.09 13.58
C ILE A 180 -0.83 -2.75 13.52
N ASN A 181 -1.80 -2.60 14.43
CA ASN A 181 -2.57 -1.35 14.56
C ASN A 181 -1.66 -0.29 15.19
N MET A 182 -0.95 0.46 14.37
CA MET A 182 -0.16 1.60 14.82
C MET A 182 -1.03 2.85 14.64
N ASP A 183 -1.16 3.61 15.72
CA ASP A 183 -1.77 4.94 15.67
C ASP A 183 -0.90 5.82 14.76
N ASP A 184 -1.42 6.20 13.60
CA ASP A 184 -0.67 6.92 12.54
C ASP A 184 0.01 8.20 13.07
N GLY A 185 -0.53 8.77 14.15
CA GLY A 185 0.06 9.90 14.85
C GLY A 185 1.28 9.56 15.69
N TRP A 186 1.53 8.30 16.07
CA TRP A 186 2.57 7.96 17.04
C TRP A 186 3.98 8.28 16.53
N LEU A 187 4.29 7.91 15.29
CA LEU A 187 5.60 8.15 14.67
C LEU A 187 5.88 9.64 14.42
N TRP A 188 4.85 10.45 14.22
CA TRP A 188 4.97 11.86 13.86
C TRP A 188 4.55 12.81 14.99
N ARG A 189 4.06 12.28 16.12
CA ARG A 189 3.53 13.08 17.23
C ARG A 189 4.56 14.06 17.80
N TRP A 190 5.84 13.71 17.74
CA TRP A 190 6.95 14.58 18.13
C TRP A 190 7.23 15.72 17.17
N ALA A 191 6.87 15.55 15.88
CA ALA A 191 7.12 16.52 14.83
C ALA A 191 5.90 17.39 14.51
N LEU A 192 4.70 16.95 14.92
CA LEU A 192 3.47 17.72 14.73
C LEU A 192 3.32 18.74 15.86
N PRO A 193 3.06 20.04 15.55
CA PRO A 193 2.71 21.01 16.58
C PRO A 193 1.47 20.49 17.32
N GLN A 194 1.58 20.36 18.64
CA GLN A 194 0.44 20.00 19.47
C GLN A 194 -0.62 21.08 19.28
N ARG A 195 -1.74 20.75 18.65
CA ARG A 195 -2.91 21.60 18.70
C ARG A 195 -3.27 21.75 20.18
N PRO A 196 -3.33 22.98 20.72
CA PRO A 196 -3.83 23.15 22.07
C PRO A 196 -5.22 22.51 22.11
N SER A 197 -5.41 21.58 23.04
CA SER A 197 -6.72 21.05 23.35
C SER A 197 -7.56 22.26 23.78
N THR A 198 -8.40 22.75 22.92
CA THR A 198 -9.49 23.65 23.28
C THR A 198 -10.47 22.85 24.13
N THR A 199 -10.10 22.66 25.38
CA THR A 199 -11.04 22.30 26.43
C THR A 199 -11.76 23.58 26.78
N THR A 200 -12.67 23.99 25.97
CA THR A 200 -13.82 24.76 26.34
C THR A 200 -15.01 24.02 25.77
N ALA A 201 -15.57 23.15 26.60
CA ALA A 201 -16.98 22.91 26.58
C ALA A 201 -17.64 24.25 26.84
N GLU A 202 -17.69 25.10 25.83
CA GLU A 202 -18.59 26.23 25.79
C GLU A 202 -19.96 25.64 25.54
N GLU A 203 -20.76 25.66 26.60
CA GLU A 203 -22.19 25.38 26.60
C GLU A 203 -22.78 26.00 25.34
N ALA A 204 -23.15 25.15 24.37
CA ALA A 204 -23.96 25.60 23.25
C ALA A 204 -25.24 26.22 23.83
N PRO A 205 -25.57 27.50 23.49
CA PRO A 205 -26.80 28.09 23.95
C PRO A 205 -27.97 27.21 23.48
N THR A 206 -28.76 26.72 24.39
CA THR A 206 -29.98 25.91 24.19
C THR A 206 -31.10 26.69 23.51
N ALA A 207 -30.80 27.71 22.71
CA ALA A 207 -31.75 28.60 22.06
C ALA A 207 -32.38 28.02 20.78
N TRP A 208 -31.93 26.86 20.28
CA TRP A 208 -32.44 26.30 19.00
C TRP A 208 -33.49 25.20 19.15
N VAL A 209 -33.87 24.83 20.37
CA VAL A 209 -34.79 23.69 20.62
C VAL A 209 -36.26 24.13 20.77
N GLN A 210 -36.61 25.42 20.67
CA GLN A 210 -38.00 25.89 20.84
C GLN A 210 -38.55 26.66 19.63
N ALA A 211 -38.43 26.08 18.45
CA ALA A 211 -39.24 26.51 17.31
C ALA A 211 -39.93 25.29 16.69
N THR A 212 -40.88 24.71 17.43
CA THR A 212 -41.89 23.86 16.80
C THR A 212 -42.82 24.74 16.00
N PRO A 213 -42.98 24.59 14.68
CA PRO A 213 -43.96 25.32 13.93
C PRO A 213 -45.35 24.93 14.41
N LYS A 214 -46.12 25.93 14.80
CA LYS A 214 -47.55 25.83 15.14
C LYS A 214 -48.30 25.20 13.94
N PRO A 215 -49.13 24.17 14.14
CA PRO A 215 -49.87 23.56 13.05
C PRO A 215 -50.79 24.61 12.42
N SER A 216 -50.68 24.81 11.11
CA SER A 216 -51.54 25.64 10.30
C SER A 216 -52.96 25.09 10.33
N ALA A 217 -53.93 26.01 10.53
CA ALA A 217 -55.34 25.70 10.51
C ALA A 217 -55.79 25.07 9.18
N PRO A 218 -56.75 24.13 9.19
CA PRO A 218 -57.23 23.49 7.96
C PRO A 218 -57.89 24.51 7.04
N ALA A 219 -57.58 24.43 5.75
CA ALA A 219 -58.19 25.22 4.71
C ALA A 219 -59.71 25.00 4.63
N PRO A 220 -60.55 26.05 4.35
CA PRO A 220 -61.98 25.88 4.23
C PRO A 220 -62.34 25.02 3.00
N SER A 221 -63.20 24.05 3.22
CA SER A 221 -63.75 23.19 2.18
C SER A 221 -64.60 23.97 1.23
N LEU A 222 -64.23 24.04 -0.05
CA LEU A 222 -65.03 24.55 -1.16
C LEU A 222 -66.16 23.55 -1.44
N VAL A 223 -67.37 23.91 -1.11
CA VAL A 223 -68.63 23.22 -1.49
C VAL A 223 -68.90 23.55 -2.95
N PRO A 224 -69.07 22.58 -3.86
CA PRO A 224 -69.45 22.83 -5.22
C PRO A 224 -70.94 23.26 -5.31
N PRO A 225 -71.30 24.18 -6.22
CA PRO A 225 -72.68 24.62 -6.39
C PRO A 225 -73.55 23.52 -6.99
N SER A 226 -74.76 23.32 -6.39
CA SER A 226 -75.79 22.47 -6.89
C SER A 226 -76.32 22.95 -8.24
N ARG A 227 -76.32 22.06 -9.23
CA ARG A 227 -77.09 22.29 -10.49
C ARG A 227 -78.56 22.02 -10.24
N SER A 228 -79.36 23.02 -10.48
CA SER A 228 -80.77 22.91 -10.82
C SER A 228 -80.96 22.86 -12.33
#